data_1755cf39016b2e2d4ccd0642d0db4244
#
_entry.id   1755cf39016b2e2d4ccd0642d0db4244
#
_cell.length_a   1.000
_cell.length_b   1.000
_cell.length_c   1.000
_cell.angle_alpha   90.00
_cell.angle_beta   90.00
_cell.angle_gamma   90.00
#
_symmetry.space_group_name_H-M   'P 1'
#
loop_
_entity.id
_entity.type
_entity.pdbx_description
1 polymer ?
#
loop_
_entity_poly.entity_id
_entity_poly.type
_entity_poly.pdbx_seq_one_letter_code
_entity_poly.pdbx_strand_id
1 'polypeptide(L)'
;PVCQIQSAGVAIDFNRPPGLEAWNLTINWSSEPIDVDAITGACLSIRADTFHSLGGFDEGYWNGYEDVDLCLAAVDAGFRNVYDPHATVTHLESQSGSERWSAVAENVTRLRTKWSQ
;
A
#
# COMPACT_ATOMS: atom_id res chain seq x y z
N PRO A 1 12.02 0.23 -24.31
CA PRO A 1 12.09 0.19 -22.85
C PRO A 1 11.58 -1.14 -22.31
N VAL A 2 12.26 -1.64 -21.31
CA VAL A 2 11.86 -2.87 -20.65
C VAL A 2 10.78 -2.53 -19.63
N CYS A 3 9.62 -3.16 -19.75
CA CYS A 3 8.60 -3.04 -18.73
C CYS A 3 9.01 -3.84 -17.50
N GLN A 4 9.10 -3.15 -16.36
CA GLN A 4 9.42 -3.77 -15.09
C GLN A 4 8.20 -3.74 -14.18
N ILE A 5 8.01 -4.79 -13.39
CA ILE A 5 6.98 -4.79 -12.37
C ILE A 5 7.43 -3.87 -11.23
N GLN A 6 6.69 -2.80 -11.00
CA GLN A 6 6.90 -1.91 -9.87
C GLN A 6 6.24 -2.48 -8.61
N SER A 7 5.04 -3.02 -8.74
CA SER A 7 4.32 -3.62 -7.62
C SER A 7 3.41 -4.75 -8.07
N ALA A 8 3.59 -5.89 -7.47
CA ALA A 8 2.69 -7.05 -7.56
C ALA A 8 2.09 -7.32 -6.17
N GLY A 9 1.66 -6.26 -5.51
CA GLY A 9 1.22 -6.25 -4.13
C GLY A 9 2.29 -5.71 -3.20
N VAL A 10 1.92 -5.46 -1.97
CA VAL A 10 2.80 -4.92 -0.92
C VAL A 10 2.88 -5.94 0.20
N ALA A 11 4.11 -6.24 0.62
CA ALA A 11 4.38 -7.08 1.79
C ALA A 11 4.68 -6.19 3.00
N ILE A 12 4.24 -6.62 4.19
CA ILE A 12 4.40 -5.86 5.42
C ILE A 12 5.01 -6.75 6.50
N ASP A 13 6.07 -6.24 7.16
CA ASP A 13 6.70 -6.91 8.29
C ASP A 13 7.22 -5.86 9.27
N PHE A 14 6.51 -5.69 10.39
CA PHE A 14 6.88 -4.72 11.42
C PHE A 14 8.11 -5.12 12.23
N ASN A 15 8.66 -6.31 12.02
CA ASN A 15 9.94 -6.71 12.62
C ASN A 15 11.14 -6.14 11.86
N ARG A 16 10.94 -5.61 10.67
CA ARG A 16 11.98 -4.93 9.90
C ARG A 16 12.24 -3.53 10.42
N PRO A 17 13.42 -2.95 10.13
CA PRO A 17 13.75 -1.59 10.58
C PRO A 17 12.73 -0.54 10.07
N PRO A 18 12.53 0.55 10.83
CA PRO A 18 11.63 1.63 10.39
C PRO A 18 11.98 2.15 9.00
N GLY A 19 10.96 2.28 8.16
CA GLY A 19 11.09 2.66 6.75
C GLY A 19 11.21 1.47 5.80
N LEU A 20 11.45 0.26 6.32
CA LEU A 20 11.57 -0.97 5.53
C LEU A 20 10.43 -1.96 5.82
N GLU A 21 9.47 -1.60 6.67
CA GLU A 21 8.39 -2.49 7.10
C GLU A 21 7.37 -2.81 6.00
N ALA A 22 7.28 -1.99 4.96
CA ALA A 22 6.40 -2.24 3.82
C ALA A 22 7.19 -2.07 2.52
N TRP A 23 7.05 -3.01 1.60
CA TRP A 23 7.76 -2.95 0.32
C TRP A 23 6.93 -3.57 -0.80
N ASN A 24 7.13 -3.07 -2.00
CA ASN A 24 6.47 -3.61 -3.19
C ASN A 24 7.09 -4.95 -3.59
N LEU A 25 6.23 -5.94 -3.82
CA LEU A 25 6.64 -7.17 -4.48
C LEU A 25 6.80 -6.87 -5.97
N THR A 26 7.92 -7.29 -6.56
CA THR A 26 8.28 -6.97 -7.95
C THR A 26 8.23 -8.20 -8.85
N ILE A 27 7.76 -9.32 -8.33
CA ILE A 27 7.61 -10.59 -9.06
C ILE A 27 6.15 -11.00 -8.97
N ASN A 28 5.55 -11.34 -10.12
CA ASN A 28 4.22 -11.92 -10.15
C ASN A 28 4.32 -13.41 -9.86
N TRP A 29 3.90 -13.80 -8.66
CA TRP A 29 3.98 -15.18 -8.18
C TRP A 29 2.82 -16.06 -8.65
N SER A 30 1.79 -15.47 -9.26
CA SER A 30 0.58 -16.19 -9.61
C SER A 30 -0.02 -15.68 -10.91
N SER A 31 -0.63 -16.56 -11.68
CA SER A 31 -1.44 -16.17 -12.83
C SER A 31 -2.87 -15.82 -12.44
N GLU A 32 -3.25 -16.06 -11.20
CA GLU A 32 -4.59 -15.82 -10.66
C GLU A 32 -4.53 -14.80 -9.54
N PRO A 33 -5.67 -14.16 -9.19
CA PRO A 33 -5.73 -13.25 -8.04
C PRO A 33 -5.28 -13.94 -6.75
N ILE A 34 -4.47 -13.24 -5.94
CA ILE A 34 -3.95 -13.75 -4.67
C ILE A 34 -4.09 -12.71 -3.57
N ASP A 35 -4.21 -13.19 -2.33
CA ASP A 35 -4.19 -12.32 -1.16
C ASP A 35 -2.79 -11.76 -0.94
N VAL A 36 -2.72 -10.46 -0.62
CA VAL A 36 -1.49 -9.76 -0.27
C VAL A 36 -1.74 -8.92 0.98
N ASP A 37 -0.66 -8.47 1.63
CA ASP A 37 -0.80 -7.67 2.85
C ASP A 37 -1.41 -6.30 2.58
N ALA A 38 -1.01 -5.68 1.47
CA ALA A 38 -1.56 -4.38 1.06
C ALA A 38 -1.41 -4.20 -0.45
N ILE A 39 -2.00 -3.13 -0.97
CA ILE A 39 -2.00 -2.77 -2.38
C ILE A 39 -1.56 -1.32 -2.51
N THR A 40 -0.67 -1.04 -3.47
CA THR A 40 -0.23 0.33 -3.74
C THR A 40 -1.39 1.21 -4.19
N GLY A 41 -1.44 2.43 -3.67
CA GLY A 41 -2.42 3.44 -4.08
C GLY A 41 -2.29 3.89 -5.53
N ALA A 42 -1.18 3.55 -6.20
CA ALA A 42 -1.00 3.85 -7.63
C ALA A 42 -2.06 3.13 -8.49
N CYS A 43 -2.56 1.97 -8.04
CA CYS A 43 -3.64 1.26 -8.73
C CYS A 43 -4.41 0.43 -7.70
N LEU A 44 -5.41 1.05 -7.06
CA LEU A 44 -6.20 0.42 -6.02
C LEU A 44 -7.68 0.65 -6.30
N SER A 45 -8.46 -0.41 -6.19
CA SER A 45 -9.92 -0.35 -6.32
C SER A 45 -10.55 -0.86 -5.03
N ILE A 46 -11.56 -0.16 -4.56
CA ILE A 46 -12.29 -0.51 -3.35
C ILE A 46 -13.76 -0.08 -3.52
N ARG A 47 -14.69 -0.81 -2.93
CA ARG A 47 -16.09 -0.41 -2.94
C ARG A 47 -16.25 0.89 -2.13
N ALA A 48 -17.08 1.81 -2.65
CA ALA A 48 -17.29 3.09 -1.99
C ALA A 48 -17.85 2.94 -0.57
N ASP A 49 -18.78 2.01 -0.37
CA ASP A 49 -19.36 1.77 0.95
C ASP A 49 -18.31 1.21 1.94
N THR A 50 -17.43 0.34 1.49
CA THR A 50 -16.33 -0.18 2.29
C THR A 50 -15.36 0.95 2.67
N PHE A 51 -14.95 1.74 1.68
CA PHE A 51 -14.06 2.87 1.90
C PHE A 51 -14.60 3.83 2.96
N HIS A 52 -15.87 4.19 2.85
CA HIS A 52 -16.52 5.07 3.81
C HIS A 52 -16.66 4.43 5.19
N SER A 53 -16.97 3.14 5.24
CA SER A 53 -17.10 2.44 6.53
C SER A 53 -15.78 2.34 7.29
N LEU A 54 -14.65 2.35 6.57
CA LEU A 54 -13.30 2.35 7.16
C LEU A 54 -12.83 3.75 7.56
N GLY A 55 -13.62 4.79 7.25
CA GLY A 55 -13.25 6.17 7.52
C GLY A 55 -12.44 6.85 6.43
N GLY A 56 -12.31 6.23 5.26
CA GLY A 56 -11.51 6.74 4.15
C GLY A 56 -10.01 6.65 4.42
N PHE A 57 -9.24 7.48 3.74
CA PHE A 57 -7.81 7.61 4.03
C PHE A 57 -7.59 8.36 5.35
N ASP A 58 -6.61 7.92 6.12
CA ASP A 58 -6.17 8.66 7.30
C ASP A 58 -5.37 9.88 6.85
N GLU A 59 -5.93 11.06 7.03
CA GLU A 59 -5.35 12.33 6.58
C GLU A 59 -4.12 12.76 7.40
N GLY A 60 -3.75 12.00 8.41
CA GLY A 60 -2.53 12.23 9.19
C GLY A 60 -1.25 11.84 8.44
N TYR A 61 -1.36 11.11 7.32
CA TYR A 61 -0.22 10.79 6.48
C TYR A 61 0.03 11.88 5.45
N TRP A 62 1.29 12.06 5.09
CA TRP A 62 1.68 13.01 4.07
C TRP A 62 2.45 12.29 2.95
N ASN A 63 1.86 12.24 1.76
CA ASN A 63 2.47 11.67 0.55
C ASN A 63 3.07 10.28 0.75
N GLY A 64 2.34 9.39 1.40
CA GLY A 64 2.76 8.01 1.54
C GLY A 64 2.17 7.32 2.75
N TYR A 65 2.10 6.01 2.68
CA TYR A 65 1.59 5.10 3.71
C TYR A 65 0.07 5.15 3.95
N GLU A 66 -0.65 6.12 3.40
CA GLU A 66 -2.12 6.18 3.53
C GLU A 66 -2.79 4.96 2.87
N ASP A 67 -2.20 4.46 1.79
CA ASP A 67 -2.66 3.26 1.09
C ASP A 67 -2.42 2.00 1.92
N VAL A 68 -1.25 1.89 2.52
CA VAL A 68 -0.92 0.77 3.43
C VAL A 68 -1.85 0.79 4.63
N ASP A 69 -2.07 1.95 5.23
CA ASP A 69 -2.98 2.11 6.37
C ASP A 69 -4.40 1.67 6.03
N LEU A 70 -4.92 2.10 4.89
CA LEU A 70 -6.25 1.71 4.41
C LEU A 70 -6.37 0.19 4.25
N CYS A 71 -5.34 -0.43 3.68
CA CYS A 71 -5.32 -1.88 3.49
C CYS A 71 -5.28 -2.64 4.81
N LEU A 72 -4.52 -2.14 5.79
CA LEU A 72 -4.48 -2.73 7.13
C LEU A 72 -5.82 -2.57 7.83
N ALA A 73 -6.48 -1.42 7.68
CA ALA A 73 -7.82 -1.19 8.22
C ALA A 73 -8.84 -2.15 7.59
N ALA A 74 -8.72 -2.43 6.30
CA ALA A 74 -9.58 -3.38 5.62
C ALA A 74 -9.44 -4.79 6.18
N VAL A 75 -8.21 -5.25 6.38
CA VAL A 75 -7.93 -6.57 6.97
C VAL A 75 -8.48 -6.64 8.41
N ASP A 76 -8.26 -5.60 9.19
CA ASP A 76 -8.75 -5.53 10.57
C ASP A 76 -10.29 -5.60 10.62
N ALA A 77 -10.96 -5.10 9.60
CA ALA A 77 -12.41 -5.15 9.47
C ALA A 77 -12.94 -6.45 8.85
N GLY A 78 -12.07 -7.41 8.53
CA GLY A 78 -12.45 -8.71 7.99
C GLY A 78 -12.45 -8.81 6.46
N PHE A 79 -11.94 -7.80 5.76
CA PHE A 79 -11.79 -7.84 4.31
C PHE A 79 -10.44 -8.41 3.89
N ARG A 80 -10.28 -8.64 2.60
CA ARG A 80 -9.05 -9.15 2.00
C ARG A 80 -8.49 -8.13 1.02
N ASN A 81 -7.18 -8.01 0.97
CA ASN A 81 -6.48 -7.27 -0.07
C ASN A 81 -6.05 -8.26 -1.15
N VAL A 82 -6.50 -8.05 -2.37
CA VAL A 82 -6.29 -8.99 -3.46
C VAL A 82 -5.48 -8.30 -4.57
N TYR A 83 -4.35 -8.89 -4.91
CA TYR A 83 -3.60 -8.53 -6.12
C TYR A 83 -4.17 -9.31 -7.29
N ASP A 84 -4.59 -8.59 -8.34
CA ASP A 84 -5.09 -9.17 -9.58
C ASP A 84 -4.04 -8.99 -10.69
N PRO A 85 -3.36 -10.06 -11.13
CA PRO A 85 -2.34 -9.95 -12.17
C PRO A 85 -2.89 -9.57 -13.54
N HIS A 86 -4.21 -9.65 -13.74
CA HIS A 86 -4.85 -9.27 -15.00
C HIS A 86 -5.12 -7.77 -15.11
N ALA A 87 -5.04 -7.04 -13.99
CA ALA A 87 -5.24 -5.59 -13.97
C ALA A 87 -3.86 -4.89 -13.96
N THR A 88 -3.49 -4.32 -15.08
CA THR A 88 -2.16 -3.72 -15.26
C THR A 88 -2.29 -2.27 -15.69
N VAL A 89 -1.52 -1.39 -15.06
CA VAL A 89 -1.41 0.02 -15.42
C VAL A 89 0.06 0.42 -15.48
N THR A 90 0.35 1.49 -16.21
CA THR A 90 1.69 2.09 -16.23
C THR A 90 1.73 3.23 -15.22
N HIS A 91 2.67 3.17 -14.28
CA HIS A 91 2.87 4.20 -13.28
C HIS A 91 4.09 5.05 -13.62
N LEU A 92 3.86 6.35 -13.87
CA LEU A 92 4.92 7.31 -14.15
C LEU A 92 5.47 7.83 -12.82
N GLU A 93 6.52 7.20 -12.32
CA GLU A 93 7.12 7.56 -11.04
C GLU A 93 7.78 8.93 -11.06
N SER A 94 8.01 9.47 -9.86
CA SER A 94 8.77 10.71 -9.65
C SER A 94 8.14 11.97 -10.23
N GLN A 95 6.84 11.95 -10.48
CA GLN A 95 6.11 13.15 -10.95
C GLN A 95 5.79 14.11 -9.80
N SER A 96 5.86 13.65 -8.54
CA SER A 96 5.46 14.43 -7.36
C SER A 96 6.57 15.29 -6.77
N GLY A 97 7.81 15.16 -7.26
CA GLY A 97 8.94 15.91 -6.71
C GLY A 97 9.51 15.32 -5.43
N SER A 98 10.52 16.00 -4.87
CA SER A 98 11.26 15.49 -3.72
C SER A 98 10.53 15.65 -2.39
N GLU A 99 9.60 16.59 -2.28
CA GLU A 99 8.84 16.82 -1.05
C GLU A 99 7.99 15.63 -0.62
N ARG A 100 7.73 14.68 -1.50
CA ARG A 100 7.03 13.43 -1.15
C ARG A 100 7.75 12.62 -0.07
N TRP A 101 9.06 12.82 0.07
CA TRP A 101 9.88 12.09 1.04
C TRP A 101 10.06 12.82 2.37
N SER A 102 9.57 14.07 2.48
CA SER A 102 9.84 14.92 3.62
C SER A 102 9.21 14.44 4.93
N ALA A 103 8.15 13.65 4.86
CA ALA A 103 7.42 13.19 6.04
C ALA A 103 7.50 11.67 6.24
N VAL A 104 8.49 10.99 5.63
CA VAL A 104 8.60 9.53 5.74
C VAL A 104 8.73 9.08 7.20
N ALA A 105 9.56 9.75 7.98
CA ALA A 105 9.76 9.37 9.39
C ALA A 105 8.48 9.50 10.20
N GLU A 106 7.72 10.56 10.03
CA GLU A 106 6.44 10.77 10.71
C GLU A 106 5.40 9.75 10.26
N ASN A 107 5.35 9.46 8.96
CA ASN A 107 4.43 8.46 8.40
C ASN A 107 4.72 7.07 8.97
N VAL A 108 5.99 6.68 9.02
CA VAL A 108 6.42 5.39 9.58
C VAL A 108 6.03 5.30 11.06
N THR A 109 6.28 6.35 11.83
CA THR A 109 5.92 6.40 13.25
C THR A 109 4.41 6.22 13.43
N ARG A 110 3.62 6.93 12.64
CA ARG A 110 2.16 6.82 12.69
C ARG A 110 1.69 5.41 12.38
N LEU A 111 2.22 4.81 11.32
CA LEU A 111 1.85 3.46 10.90
C LEU A 111 2.17 2.43 11.99
N ARG A 112 3.37 2.50 12.54
CA ARG A 112 3.82 1.57 13.59
C ARG A 112 3.01 1.74 14.86
N THR A 113 2.77 2.95 15.29
CA THR A 113 1.97 3.23 16.50
C THR A 113 0.56 2.65 16.35
N LYS A 114 0.00 2.74 15.16
CA LYS A 114 -1.37 2.30 14.89
C LYS A 114 -1.51 0.79 14.72
N TRP A 115 -0.54 0.14 14.07
CA TRP A 115 -0.72 -1.23 13.57
C TRP A 115 0.26 -2.28 14.09
N SER A 116 1.39 -1.91 14.69
CA SER A 116 2.39 -2.88 15.14
C SER A 116 2.12 -3.47 16.53
N GLN A 117 0.90 -3.46 16.96
CA GLN A 117 0.48 -3.96 18.28
C GLN A 117 0.63 -5.48 18.39
#